data_a028f59b4d0584a7b8bd921fb4f7dc95
#
_entry.id   a028f59b4d0584a7b8bd921fb4f7dc95
#
_cell.length_a   1.000
_cell.length_b   1.000
_cell.length_c   1.000
_cell.angle_alpha   90.00
_cell.angle_beta   90.00
_cell.angle_gamma   90.00
#
_symmetry.space_group_name_H-M   'P 1'
#
loop_
_entity.id
_entity.type
_entity.pdbx_description
1 polymer ?
#
loop_
_entity_poly.entity_id
_entity_poly.type
_entity_poly.pdbx_seq_one_letter_code
_entity_poly.pdbx_strand_id
1 'polypeptide(L)'
;MIFDALYESAQRGELLLIDGGFCHWHLRRDGQLTIREIISTRPGAGTNMLNFLMLVPKATSIFAKCPADLEANAWYEKKGFMLENTEITKTSRKVNWWRLIIQS
;
A
#
# COMPACT_ATOMS: atom_id res chain seq x y z
N MET A 1 19.14 -6.32 -0.23
CA MET A 1 18.30 -7.53 -0.30
C MET A 1 16.96 -7.29 0.36
N ILE A 2 15.94 -7.95 -0.12
CA ILE A 2 14.57 -7.77 0.40
C ILE A 2 14.47 -8.11 1.89
N PHE A 3 15.21 -9.12 2.37
CA PHE A 3 15.18 -9.51 3.77
C PHE A 3 15.70 -8.40 4.69
N ASP A 4 16.72 -7.66 4.26
CA ASP A 4 17.25 -6.55 5.06
C ASP A 4 16.22 -5.43 5.17
N ALA A 5 15.54 -5.11 4.08
CA ALA A 5 14.50 -4.09 4.06
C ALA A 5 13.32 -4.48 4.97
N LEU A 6 12.90 -5.75 4.92
CA LEU A 6 11.81 -6.26 5.76
C LEU A 6 12.19 -6.25 7.24
N TYR A 7 13.43 -6.66 7.55
CA TYR A 7 13.91 -6.65 8.92
C TYR A 7 13.93 -5.24 9.51
N GLU A 8 14.45 -4.27 8.75
CA GLU A 8 14.46 -2.87 9.18
C GLU A 8 13.03 -2.32 9.35
N SER A 9 12.13 -2.67 8.45
CA SER A 9 10.73 -2.25 8.54
C SER A 9 10.05 -2.81 9.77
N ALA A 10 10.32 -4.08 10.10
CA ALA A 10 9.77 -4.70 11.31
C ALA A 10 10.27 -3.98 12.56
N GLN A 11 11.55 -3.59 12.59
CA GLN A 11 12.10 -2.84 13.71
C GLN A 11 11.49 -1.46 13.87
N ARG A 12 11.10 -0.81 12.77
CA ARG A 12 10.42 0.49 12.77
C ARG A 12 8.91 0.38 12.94
N GLY A 13 8.35 -0.83 13.03
CA GLY A 13 6.91 -1.02 13.08
C GLY A 13 6.21 -0.78 11.74
N GLU A 14 6.94 -0.85 10.63
CA GLU A 14 6.42 -0.63 9.28
C GLU A 14 6.11 -1.92 8.54
N LEU A 15 6.00 -3.02 9.26
CA LEU A 15 5.66 -4.31 8.71
C LEU A 15 4.43 -4.85 9.44
N LEU A 16 3.36 -5.07 8.70
CA LEU A 16 2.13 -5.67 9.22
C LEU A 16 2.03 -7.11 8.75
N LEU A 17 1.96 -8.02 9.71
CA LEU A 17 1.75 -9.43 9.44
C LEU A 17 0.42 -9.86 10.08
N ILE A 18 -0.45 -10.43 9.26
CA ILE A 18 -1.71 -10.99 9.74
C ILE A 18 -1.90 -12.39 9.15
N ASP A 19 -2.89 -13.13 9.66
CA ASP A 19 -3.23 -14.40 9.06
C ASP A 19 -3.73 -14.16 7.63
N GLY A 20 -3.02 -14.72 6.67
CA GLY A 20 -3.35 -14.60 5.25
C GLY A 20 -2.88 -13.32 4.58
N GLY A 21 -2.05 -12.52 5.24
CA GLY A 21 -1.59 -11.29 4.61
C GLY A 21 -0.34 -10.67 5.21
N PHE A 22 0.28 -9.81 4.42
CA PHE A 22 1.49 -9.11 4.80
C PHE A 22 1.51 -7.77 4.07
N CYS A 23 1.92 -6.72 4.78
CA CYS A 23 2.04 -5.39 4.19
C CYS A 23 3.30 -4.69 4.70
N HIS A 24 4.12 -4.26 3.76
CA HIS A 24 5.27 -3.40 4.02
C HIS A 24 4.87 -1.97 3.68
N TRP A 25 4.95 -1.06 4.65
CA TRP A 25 4.48 0.31 4.50
C TRP A 25 5.46 1.30 5.14
N HIS A 26 5.31 2.57 4.81
CA HIS A 26 6.12 3.64 5.37
C HIS A 26 5.26 4.90 5.53
N LEU A 27 5.31 5.51 6.70
CA LEU A 27 4.63 6.78 6.96
C LEU A 27 5.61 7.93 6.78
N ARG A 28 5.29 8.83 5.83
CA ARG A 28 6.07 10.04 5.60
C ARG A 28 5.71 11.11 6.62
N ARG A 29 6.59 12.08 6.79
CA ARG A 29 6.35 13.20 7.71
C ARG A 29 5.14 14.05 7.34
N ASP A 30 4.79 14.10 6.05
CA ASP A 30 3.65 14.86 5.55
C ASP A 30 2.30 14.14 5.76
N GLY A 31 2.32 12.94 6.34
CA GLY A 31 1.12 12.15 6.59
C GLY A 31 0.78 11.15 5.51
N GLN A 32 1.54 11.08 4.43
CA GLN A 32 1.34 10.04 3.42
C GLN A 32 1.86 8.70 3.92
N LEU A 33 0.97 7.71 4.01
CA LEU A 33 1.35 6.33 4.26
C LEU A 33 1.51 5.64 2.91
N THR A 34 2.72 5.24 2.58
CA THR A 34 3.02 4.58 1.31
C THR A 34 3.02 3.08 1.50
N ILE A 35 2.17 2.37 0.74
CA ILE A 35 2.22 0.91 0.66
C ILE A 35 3.35 0.55 -0.29
N ARG A 36 4.39 -0.08 0.21
CA ARG A 36 5.51 -0.54 -0.60
C ARG A 36 5.26 -1.91 -1.19
N GLU A 37 4.58 -2.76 -0.42
CA GLU A 37 4.19 -4.08 -0.87
C GLU A 37 3.02 -4.57 -0.03
N ILE A 38 2.04 -5.19 -0.66
CA ILE A 38 0.90 -5.79 0.03
C ILE A 38 0.58 -7.11 -0.66
N ILE A 39 0.52 -8.17 0.14
CA ILE A 39 0.22 -9.51 -0.35
C ILE A 39 -0.91 -10.09 0.50
N SER A 40 -1.93 -10.59 -0.18
CA SER A 40 -3.07 -11.25 0.45
C SER A 40 -3.19 -12.66 -0.11
N THR A 41 -3.22 -13.65 0.78
CA THR A 41 -3.37 -15.06 0.41
C THR A 41 -4.72 -15.61 0.80
N ARG A 42 -5.58 -14.81 1.45
CA ARG A 42 -6.94 -15.20 1.84
C ARG A 42 -7.92 -14.08 1.52
N PRO A 43 -9.17 -14.42 1.16
CA PRO A 43 -10.22 -13.41 0.98
C PRO A 43 -10.38 -12.56 2.24
N GLY A 44 -10.47 -11.25 2.07
CA GLY A 44 -10.67 -10.32 3.18
C GLY A 44 -9.39 -9.86 3.89
N ALA A 45 -8.26 -10.53 3.69
CA ALA A 45 -7.02 -10.14 4.36
C ALA A 45 -6.56 -8.74 3.92
N GLY A 46 -6.69 -8.43 2.62
CA GLY A 46 -6.34 -7.09 2.12
C GLY A 46 -7.17 -6.00 2.77
N THR A 47 -8.48 -6.23 2.95
CA THR A 47 -9.37 -5.30 3.61
C THR A 47 -8.98 -5.11 5.09
N ASN A 48 -8.64 -6.19 5.78
CA ASN A 48 -8.20 -6.12 7.17
C ASN A 48 -6.93 -5.32 7.32
N MET A 49 -5.96 -5.53 6.42
CA MET A 49 -4.72 -4.76 6.42
C MET A 49 -4.99 -3.27 6.14
N LEU A 50 -5.84 -2.96 5.16
CA LEU A 50 -6.20 -1.58 4.85
C LEU A 50 -6.83 -0.89 6.07
N ASN A 51 -7.75 -1.57 6.76
CA ASN A 51 -8.38 -1.03 7.96
C ASN A 51 -7.34 -0.70 9.04
N PHE A 52 -6.33 -1.55 9.21
CA PHE A 52 -5.23 -1.27 10.13
C PHE A 52 -4.46 -0.02 9.71
N LEU A 53 -4.11 0.08 8.42
CA LEU A 53 -3.34 1.22 7.91
C LEU A 53 -4.08 2.54 8.08
N MET A 54 -5.41 2.52 7.95
CA MET A 54 -6.24 3.73 8.12
C MET A 54 -6.24 4.24 9.56
N LEU A 55 -5.84 3.41 10.52
CA LEU A 55 -5.77 3.77 11.94
C LEU A 55 -4.38 4.17 12.40
N VAL A 56 -3.38 4.12 11.52
CA VAL A 56 -2.02 4.52 11.88
C VAL A 56 -2.01 6.00 12.27
N PRO A 57 -1.50 6.34 13.47
CA PRO A 57 -1.49 7.74 13.91
C PRO A 57 -0.73 8.65 12.93
N LYS A 58 -1.28 9.86 12.70
CA LYS A 58 -0.73 10.89 11.81
C LYS A 58 -0.83 10.57 10.32
N ALA A 59 -1.35 9.40 9.92
CA ALA A 59 -1.59 9.12 8.51
C ALA A 59 -2.81 9.93 8.03
N THR A 60 -2.64 10.66 6.95
CA THR A 60 -3.71 11.47 6.34
C THR A 60 -4.12 10.96 4.97
N SER A 61 -3.28 10.17 4.34
CA SER A 61 -3.59 9.52 3.08
C SER A 61 -2.81 8.21 2.95
N ILE A 62 -3.31 7.32 2.11
CA ILE A 62 -2.63 6.08 1.76
C ILE A 62 -2.34 6.13 0.27
N PHE A 63 -1.09 5.87 -0.09
CA PHE A 63 -0.61 5.94 -1.47
C PHE A 63 0.02 4.62 -1.87
N ALA A 64 -0.27 4.16 -3.10
CA ALA A 64 0.31 2.95 -3.65
C ALA A 64 0.54 3.10 -5.14
N LYS A 65 1.64 2.52 -5.64
CA LYS A 65 1.90 2.38 -7.07
C LYS A 65 1.63 0.94 -7.46
N CYS A 66 0.94 0.75 -8.56
CA CYS A 66 0.58 -0.59 -9.04
C CYS A 66 0.75 -0.65 -10.56
N PRO A 67 1.52 -1.63 -11.07
CA PRO A 67 1.59 -1.82 -12.52
C PRO A 67 0.19 -1.95 -13.12
N ALA A 68 -0.05 -1.25 -14.24
CA ALA A 68 -1.38 -1.11 -14.81
C ALA A 68 -1.99 -2.43 -15.29
N ASP A 69 -1.16 -3.44 -15.56
CA ASP A 69 -1.58 -4.76 -16.03
C ASP A 69 -1.98 -5.72 -14.91
N LEU A 70 -1.85 -5.32 -13.64
CA LEU A 70 -2.18 -6.20 -12.51
C LEU A 70 -3.64 -6.05 -12.09
N GLU A 71 -4.23 -7.17 -11.66
CA GLU A 71 -5.61 -7.20 -11.16
C GLU A 71 -5.80 -6.37 -9.89
N ALA A 72 -4.73 -6.13 -9.14
CA ALA A 72 -4.77 -5.33 -7.92
C ALA A 72 -5.32 -3.92 -8.15
N ASN A 73 -5.23 -3.38 -9.39
CA ASN A 73 -5.82 -2.08 -9.71
C ASN A 73 -7.31 -2.05 -9.42
N ALA A 74 -8.04 -3.12 -9.75
CA ALA A 74 -9.47 -3.21 -9.48
C ALA A 74 -9.76 -3.20 -7.97
N TRP A 75 -8.89 -3.82 -7.18
CA TRP A 75 -9.02 -3.83 -5.72
C TRP A 75 -8.85 -2.41 -5.15
N TYR A 76 -7.84 -1.66 -5.61
CA TYR A 76 -7.65 -0.28 -5.15
C TYR A 76 -8.87 0.58 -5.47
N GLU A 77 -9.38 0.49 -6.69
CA GLU A 77 -10.56 1.24 -7.11
C GLU A 77 -11.77 0.87 -6.25
N LYS A 78 -11.99 -0.42 -6.03
CA LYS A 78 -13.11 -0.92 -5.23
C LYS A 78 -13.04 -0.43 -3.77
N LYS A 79 -11.84 -0.25 -3.23
CA LYS A 79 -11.65 0.22 -1.84
C LYS A 79 -11.73 1.73 -1.70
N GLY A 80 -12.00 2.44 -2.78
CA GLY A 80 -12.19 3.88 -2.73
C GLY A 80 -10.95 4.70 -3.04
N PHE A 81 -9.86 4.05 -3.44
CA PHE A 81 -8.69 4.78 -3.92
C PHE A 81 -9.03 5.47 -5.25
N MET A 82 -8.45 6.64 -5.45
CA MET A 82 -8.59 7.38 -6.70
C MET A 82 -7.31 7.29 -7.50
N LEU A 83 -7.46 7.14 -8.81
CA LEU A 83 -6.33 7.15 -9.72
C LEU A 83 -5.81 8.57 -9.82
N GLU A 84 -4.59 8.79 -9.35
CA GLU A 84 -3.96 10.11 -9.31
C GLU A 84 -3.13 10.39 -10.55
N ASN A 85 -2.47 9.37 -11.06
CA ASN A 85 -1.57 9.50 -12.20
C ASN A 85 -1.30 8.12 -12.80
N THR A 86 -0.85 8.11 -14.06
CA THR A 86 -0.28 6.94 -14.69
C THR A 86 1.06 7.34 -15.26
N GLU A 87 2.15 6.73 -14.77
CA GLU A 87 3.48 7.01 -15.28
C GLU A 87 3.95 5.91 -16.24
N ILE A 88 4.83 6.29 -17.16
CA ILE A 88 5.54 5.35 -18.01
C ILE A 88 6.97 5.28 -17.49
N THR A 89 7.39 4.09 -17.03
CA THR A 89 8.73 3.89 -16.50
C THR A 89 9.78 3.86 -17.62
N LYS A 90 11.06 3.86 -17.24
CA LYS A 90 12.16 3.77 -18.21
C LYS A 90 12.10 2.50 -19.06
N THR A 91 11.47 1.45 -18.55
CA THR A 91 11.29 0.20 -19.30
C THR A 91 9.97 0.14 -20.07
N SER A 92 9.33 1.29 -20.26
CA SER A 92 8.05 1.45 -20.99
C SER A 92 6.89 0.72 -20.30
N ARG A 93 6.96 0.52 -18.99
CA ARG A 93 5.89 -0.11 -18.22
C ARG A 93 4.97 0.99 -17.66
N LYS A 94 3.66 0.79 -17.80
CA LYS A 94 2.67 1.68 -17.20
C LYS A 94 2.47 1.33 -15.72
N VAL A 95 2.50 2.35 -14.86
CA VAL A 95 2.29 2.20 -13.42
C VAL A 95 1.24 3.21 -12.97
N ASN A 96 0.18 2.71 -12.36
CA ASN A 96 -0.89 3.55 -11.82
C ASN A 96 -0.57 3.99 -10.41
N TRP A 97 -0.87 5.26 -10.11
CA TRP A 97 -0.73 5.82 -8.77
C TRP A 97 -2.11 5.94 -8.15
N TRP A 98 -2.31 5.26 -7.01
CA TRP A 98 -3.57 5.22 -6.29
C TRP A 98 -3.44 5.96 -4.97
N ARG A 99 -4.45 6.77 -4.62
CA ARG A 99 -4.47 7.50 -3.36
C ARG A 99 -5.83 7.39 -2.71
N LEU A 100 -5.81 7.12 -1.41
CA LEU A 100 -6.99 7.13 -0.55
C LEU A 100 -6.80 8.22 0.51
N ILE A 101 -7.73 9.16 0.58
CA ILE A 101 -7.72 10.19 1.62
C ILE A 101 -8.39 9.63 2.86
N ILE A 102 -7.70 9.71 3.99
CA ILE A 102 -8.24 9.26 5.26
C ILE A 102 -9.03 10.40 5.86
N GLN A 103 -10.31 10.17 6.12
CA GLN A 103 -11.16 11.15 6.77
C GLN A 103 -11.13 10.92 8.26
N SER A 104 -10.82 11.95 9.01
CA SER A 104 -10.83 11.92 10.47
C SER A 104 -12.22 12.21 11.03
#